data_71214e85409115bddec32a3565c70f79
#
_entry.id   71214e85409115bddec32a3565c70f79
#
_cell.length_a   1.000
_cell.length_b   1.000
_cell.length_c   1.000
_cell.angle_alpha   90.00
_cell.angle_beta   90.00
_cell.angle_gamma   90.00
#
_symmetry.space_group_name_H-M   'P 1'
#
loop_
_entity.id
_entity.type
_entity.pdbx_description
1 polymer ?
#
loop_
_entity_poly.entity_id
_entity_poly.type
_entity_poly.pdbx_seq_one_letter_code
_entity_poly.pdbx_strand_id
1 'polypeptide(L)'
;LGGLSPRRLLLVGVAVSTGISSVTSMLMLRLSDSEYAFVQSWLSGNIWGSGWENVLLLTAGLLVLAGFCLYKSRTLNILVLGRQTALGLGVRVGRENLLLLAAALGISGLCCAVGGGLSFVGLVCPHLARRIVGANFRQLLPASILIGGILMAVSDMISKSEAKRS
;
A
#
# COMPACT_ATOMS: atom_id res chain seq x y z
N LEU A 1 26.92 -8.50 -8.62
CA LEU A 1 26.03 -7.72 -7.74
C LEU A 1 24.82 -8.59 -7.45
N GLY A 2 24.80 -9.20 -6.26
CA GLY A 2 23.80 -10.17 -5.83
C GLY A 2 22.41 -9.57 -5.85
N GLY A 3 21.54 -10.08 -6.74
CA GLY A 3 20.13 -9.70 -6.78
C GLY A 3 19.49 -9.95 -5.43
N LEU A 4 18.80 -8.96 -4.91
CA LEU A 4 18.02 -9.05 -3.68
C LEU A 4 17.07 -10.24 -3.81
N SER A 5 17.34 -11.33 -3.10
CA SER A 5 16.43 -12.47 -3.10
C SER A 5 15.16 -12.07 -2.35
N PRO A 6 13.97 -12.46 -2.82
CA PRO A 6 12.71 -12.11 -2.16
C PRO A 6 12.69 -12.44 -0.66
N ARG A 7 13.38 -13.53 -0.27
CA ARG A 7 13.52 -13.92 1.14
C ARG A 7 14.29 -12.90 1.97
N ARG A 8 15.41 -12.37 1.44
CA ARG A 8 16.19 -11.33 2.14
C ARG A 8 15.41 -10.04 2.27
N LEU A 9 14.66 -9.65 1.23
CA LEU A 9 13.79 -8.47 1.28
C LEU A 9 12.73 -8.59 2.37
N LEU A 10 12.08 -9.76 2.49
CA LEU A 10 11.10 -10.02 3.55
C LEU A 10 11.74 -9.96 4.95
N LEU A 11 12.88 -10.60 5.15
CA LEU A 11 13.57 -10.59 6.46
C LEU A 11 14.00 -9.17 6.86
N VAL A 12 14.59 -8.41 5.93
CA VAL A 12 14.98 -7.02 6.19
C VAL A 12 13.75 -6.16 6.47
N GLY A 13 12.65 -6.35 5.71
CA GLY A 13 11.39 -5.64 5.94
C GLY A 13 10.83 -5.89 7.34
N VAL A 14 10.79 -7.14 7.79
CA VAL A 14 10.34 -7.52 9.14
C VAL A 14 11.25 -6.90 10.20
N ALA A 15 12.57 -7.01 10.04
CA ALA A 15 13.53 -6.45 11.01
C ALA A 15 13.38 -4.92 11.14
N VAL A 16 13.26 -4.20 10.01
CA VAL A 16 13.09 -2.75 10.01
C VAL A 16 11.74 -2.36 10.61
N SER A 17 10.65 -3.04 10.25
CA SER A 17 9.32 -2.74 10.81
C SER A 17 9.27 -2.97 12.33
N THR A 18 9.87 -4.05 12.81
CA THR A 18 9.97 -4.34 14.25
C THR A 18 10.79 -3.26 14.98
N GLY A 19 11.91 -2.84 14.37
CA GLY A 19 12.74 -1.75 14.93
C GLY A 19 11.96 -0.43 15.03
N ILE A 20 11.27 -0.03 13.95
CA ILE A 20 10.42 1.18 13.94
C ILE A 20 9.30 1.07 14.98
N SER A 21 8.61 -0.08 15.06
CA SER A 21 7.54 -0.30 16.04
C SER A 21 8.04 -0.20 17.48
N SER A 22 9.23 -0.72 17.76
CA SER A 22 9.84 -0.61 19.11
C SER A 22 10.14 0.84 19.48
N VAL A 23 10.70 1.63 18.55
CA VAL A 23 10.96 3.06 18.76
C VAL A 23 9.65 3.81 18.97
N THR A 24 8.64 3.55 18.14
CA THR A 24 7.31 4.17 18.26
C THR A 24 6.69 3.85 19.62
N SER A 25 6.73 2.59 20.06
CA SER A 25 6.21 2.20 21.38
C SER A 25 6.93 2.91 22.51
N MET A 26 8.25 3.06 22.42
CA MET A 26 9.04 3.77 23.42
C MET A 26 8.68 5.27 23.48
N LEU A 27 8.43 5.89 22.33
CA LEU A 27 7.98 7.29 22.27
C LEU A 27 6.57 7.45 22.84
N MET A 28 5.67 6.49 22.59
CA MET A 28 4.31 6.50 23.13
C MET A 28 4.26 6.49 24.67
N LEU A 29 5.23 5.87 25.34
CA LEU A 29 5.33 5.89 26.80
C LEU A 29 5.61 7.28 27.39
N ARG A 30 6.02 8.24 26.57
CA ARG A 30 6.29 9.63 26.96
C ARG A 30 5.11 10.57 26.74
N LEU A 31 4.05 10.11 26.09
CA LEU A 31 2.86 10.90 25.78
C LEU A 31 1.94 10.99 27.00
N SER A 32 1.21 12.09 27.09
CA SER A 32 0.06 12.21 28.01
C SER A 32 -1.09 11.30 27.55
N ASP A 33 -2.02 10.98 28.45
CA ASP A 33 -3.14 10.10 28.16
C ASP A 33 -3.99 10.58 26.97
N SER A 34 -4.17 11.88 26.81
CA SER A 34 -4.92 12.48 25.70
C SER A 34 -4.18 12.35 24.36
N GLU A 35 -2.86 12.56 24.36
CA GLU A 35 -2.03 12.41 23.16
C GLU A 35 -1.92 10.95 22.74
N TYR A 36 -1.79 10.06 23.73
CA TYR A 36 -1.79 8.61 23.49
C TYR A 36 -3.10 8.15 22.83
N ALA A 37 -4.25 8.57 23.34
CA ALA A 37 -5.54 8.25 22.79
C ALA A 37 -5.71 8.78 21.34
N PHE A 38 -5.22 9.98 21.06
CA PHE A 38 -5.23 10.57 19.73
C PHE A 38 -4.38 9.75 18.74
N VAL A 39 -3.13 9.43 19.09
CA VAL A 39 -2.22 8.63 18.27
C VAL A 39 -2.77 7.22 18.04
N GLN A 40 -3.32 6.60 19.08
CA GLN A 40 -3.93 5.27 18.98
C GLN A 40 -5.14 5.26 18.03
N SER A 41 -5.99 6.29 18.13
CA SER A 41 -7.12 6.48 17.22
C SER A 41 -6.66 6.65 15.77
N TRP A 42 -5.60 7.43 15.54
CA TRP A 42 -5.04 7.63 14.20
C TRP A 42 -4.42 6.36 13.64
N LEU A 43 -3.66 5.60 14.43
CA LEU A 43 -3.07 4.31 14.03
C LEU A 43 -4.13 3.25 13.72
N SER A 44 -5.30 3.34 14.34
CA SER A 44 -6.45 2.45 14.07
C SER A 44 -7.17 2.75 12.76
N GLY A 45 -6.71 3.75 11.97
CA GLY A 45 -7.29 4.09 10.68
C GLY A 45 -8.46 5.07 10.76
N ASN A 46 -8.42 6.01 11.70
CA ASN A 46 -9.44 7.05 11.84
C ASN A 46 -9.23 8.15 10.79
N ILE A 47 -10.12 8.21 9.81
CA ILE A 47 -10.12 9.21 8.72
C ILE A 47 -10.87 10.49 9.14
N TRP A 48 -11.48 10.52 10.34
CA TRP A 48 -12.21 11.66 10.84
C TRP A 48 -11.30 12.87 11.05
N GLY A 49 -11.58 13.96 10.36
CA GLY A 49 -10.83 15.20 10.44
C GLY A 49 -9.82 15.43 9.30
N SER A 50 -9.77 14.55 8.30
CA SER A 50 -8.96 14.80 7.10
C SER A 50 -9.54 15.97 6.30
N GLY A 51 -8.82 17.10 6.28
CA GLY A 51 -9.18 18.25 5.46
C GLY A 51 -9.10 17.96 3.96
N TRP A 52 -9.81 18.74 3.18
CA TRP A 52 -9.81 18.66 1.70
C TRP A 52 -8.40 18.76 1.10
N GLU A 53 -7.47 19.46 1.76
CA GLU A 53 -6.08 19.60 1.34
C GLU A 53 -5.34 18.23 1.34
N ASN A 54 -5.56 17.42 2.38
CA ASN A 54 -4.98 16.08 2.49
C ASN A 54 -5.52 15.13 1.42
N VAL A 55 -6.84 15.22 1.13
CA VAL A 55 -7.48 14.43 0.06
C VAL A 55 -6.91 14.80 -1.31
N LEU A 56 -6.71 16.08 -1.56
CA LEU A 56 -6.20 16.58 -2.84
C LEU A 56 -4.75 16.18 -3.04
N LEU A 57 -3.92 16.27 -2.01
CA LEU A 57 -2.53 15.84 -2.01
C LEU A 57 -2.41 14.32 -2.23
N LEU A 58 -3.23 13.53 -1.53
CA LEU A 58 -3.28 12.08 -1.70
C LEU A 58 -3.71 11.69 -3.10
N THR A 59 -4.77 12.32 -3.63
CA THR A 59 -5.29 12.05 -4.97
C THR A 59 -4.24 12.38 -6.04
N ALA A 60 -3.58 13.52 -5.94
CA ALA A 60 -2.52 13.92 -6.86
C ALA A 60 -1.34 12.94 -6.81
N GLY A 61 -0.86 12.57 -5.63
CA GLY A 61 0.22 11.60 -5.45
C GLY A 61 -0.15 10.20 -5.98
N LEU A 62 -1.38 9.76 -5.70
CA LEU A 62 -1.90 8.49 -6.21
C LEU A 62 -2.00 8.47 -7.73
N LEU A 63 -2.51 9.54 -8.35
CA LEU A 63 -2.62 9.63 -9.82
C LEU A 63 -1.25 9.54 -10.50
N VAL A 64 -0.25 10.25 -9.96
CA VAL A 64 1.12 10.21 -10.50
C VAL A 64 1.73 8.82 -10.37
N LEU A 65 1.68 8.23 -9.19
CA LEU A 65 2.30 6.92 -8.93
C LEU A 65 1.53 5.77 -9.58
N ALA A 66 0.20 5.80 -9.57
CA ALA A 66 -0.62 4.81 -10.27
C ALA A 66 -0.43 4.91 -11.80
N GLY A 67 -0.37 6.13 -12.34
CA GLY A 67 -0.05 6.38 -13.75
C GLY A 67 1.33 5.82 -14.12
N PHE A 68 2.34 6.02 -13.27
CA PHE A 68 3.66 5.41 -13.46
C PHE A 68 3.60 3.88 -13.45
N CYS A 69 2.88 3.27 -12.52
CA CYS A 69 2.69 1.81 -12.46
C CYS A 69 1.95 1.28 -13.70
N LEU A 70 0.93 1.99 -14.17
CA LEU A 70 0.22 1.64 -15.41
C LEU A 70 1.13 1.75 -16.64
N TYR A 71 1.93 2.79 -16.73
CA TYR A 71 2.94 2.94 -17.79
C TYR A 71 3.92 1.76 -17.79
N LYS A 72 4.37 1.33 -16.62
CA LYS A 72 5.29 0.20 -16.43
C LYS A 72 4.61 -1.18 -16.41
N SER A 73 3.30 -1.25 -16.64
CA SER A 73 2.53 -2.51 -16.59
C SER A 73 3.07 -3.59 -17.54
N ARG A 74 3.58 -3.20 -18.72
CA ARG A 74 4.24 -4.14 -19.66
C ARG A 74 5.50 -4.76 -19.06
N THR A 75 6.33 -3.96 -18.42
CA THR A 75 7.54 -4.42 -17.73
C THR A 75 7.19 -5.34 -16.57
N LEU A 76 6.12 -5.02 -15.81
CA LEU A 76 5.59 -5.88 -14.75
C LEU A 76 5.15 -7.25 -15.29
N ASN A 77 4.41 -7.27 -16.39
CA ASN A 77 3.99 -8.53 -17.03
C ASN A 77 5.19 -9.40 -17.47
N ILE A 78 6.25 -8.77 -17.99
CA ILE A 78 7.49 -9.49 -18.37
C ILE A 78 8.23 -10.01 -17.13
N LEU A 79 8.31 -9.24 -16.06
CA LEU A 79 8.98 -9.65 -14.81
C LEU A 79 8.32 -10.86 -14.16
N VAL A 80 6.99 -11.01 -14.28
CA VAL A 80 6.24 -12.17 -13.76
C VAL A 80 6.59 -13.47 -14.51
N LEU A 81 7.00 -13.40 -15.77
CA LEU A 81 7.46 -14.57 -16.54
C LEU A 81 8.82 -15.13 -16.07
N GLY A 82 9.44 -14.44 -15.13
CA GLY A 82 10.69 -14.86 -14.51
C GLY A 82 11.90 -14.06 -14.97
N ARG A 83 12.93 -14.11 -14.10
CA ARG A 83 14.16 -13.31 -14.27
C ARG A 83 14.91 -13.63 -15.56
N GLN A 84 15.02 -14.92 -15.92
CA GLN A 84 15.75 -15.34 -17.12
C GLN A 84 15.07 -14.85 -18.40
N THR A 85 13.77 -14.99 -18.48
CA THR A 85 12.95 -14.50 -19.61
C THR A 85 13.05 -12.98 -19.74
N ALA A 86 12.96 -12.25 -18.62
CA ALA A 86 13.08 -10.80 -18.62
C ALA A 86 14.46 -10.31 -19.08
N LEU A 87 15.54 -10.99 -18.69
CA LEU A 87 16.90 -10.69 -19.15
C LEU A 87 17.08 -10.98 -20.64
N GLY A 88 16.50 -12.08 -21.14
CA GLY A 88 16.52 -12.41 -22.58
C GLY A 88 15.79 -11.37 -23.44
N LEU A 89 14.78 -10.72 -22.88
CA LEU A 89 14.06 -9.61 -23.53
C LEU A 89 14.71 -8.24 -23.34
N GLY A 90 15.93 -8.18 -22.77
CA GLY A 90 16.69 -6.94 -22.59
C GLY A 90 16.25 -6.06 -21.44
N VAL A 91 15.37 -6.55 -20.54
CA VAL A 91 14.90 -5.80 -19.37
C VAL A 91 16.00 -5.73 -18.31
N ARG A 92 16.33 -4.54 -17.84
CA ARG A 92 17.25 -4.32 -16.70
C ARG A 92 16.57 -4.64 -15.37
N VAL A 93 16.39 -5.95 -15.10
CA VAL A 93 15.58 -6.47 -13.96
C VAL A 93 15.91 -5.78 -12.63
N GLY A 94 17.19 -5.54 -12.33
CA GLY A 94 17.60 -4.90 -11.06
C GLY A 94 17.09 -3.47 -10.91
N ARG A 95 17.20 -2.66 -11.95
CA ARG A 95 16.76 -1.26 -11.94
C ARG A 95 15.23 -1.15 -11.96
N GLU A 96 14.58 -1.96 -12.79
CA GLU A 96 13.12 -1.95 -12.88
C GLU A 96 12.47 -2.42 -11.57
N ASN A 97 12.99 -3.48 -10.94
CA ASN A 97 12.51 -3.91 -9.62
C ASN A 97 12.66 -2.83 -8.56
N LEU A 98 13.80 -2.11 -8.54
CA LEU A 98 14.03 -1.04 -7.57
C LEU A 98 13.03 0.12 -7.77
N LEU A 99 12.80 0.53 -9.03
CA LEU A 99 11.86 1.59 -9.37
C LEU A 99 10.41 1.21 -9.00
N LEU A 100 10.00 -0.02 -9.31
CA LEU A 100 8.67 -0.52 -8.99
C LEU A 100 8.47 -0.67 -7.48
N LEU A 101 9.50 -1.13 -6.77
CA LEU A 101 9.49 -1.22 -5.31
C LEU A 101 9.37 0.18 -4.67
N ALA A 102 10.15 1.15 -5.16
CA ALA A 102 10.07 2.53 -4.69
C ALA A 102 8.70 3.16 -4.93
N ALA A 103 8.10 2.92 -6.10
CA ALA A 103 6.74 3.37 -6.41
C ALA A 103 5.70 2.71 -5.48
N ALA A 104 5.80 1.40 -5.25
CA ALA A 104 4.90 0.68 -4.34
C ALA A 104 5.02 1.18 -2.90
N LEU A 105 6.24 1.41 -2.41
CA LEU A 105 6.48 2.00 -1.08
C LEU A 105 5.96 3.44 -0.99
N GLY A 106 6.12 4.23 -2.05
CA GLY A 106 5.58 5.59 -2.13
C GLY A 106 4.05 5.61 -2.03
N ILE A 107 3.35 4.75 -2.79
CA ILE A 107 1.89 4.62 -2.73
C ILE A 107 1.45 4.19 -1.32
N SER A 108 2.09 3.15 -0.79
CA SER A 108 1.77 2.63 0.55
C SER A 108 2.00 3.68 1.64
N GLY A 109 3.12 4.41 1.58
CA GLY A 109 3.43 5.48 2.52
C GLY A 109 2.42 6.63 2.47
N LEU A 110 2.01 7.07 1.28
CA LEU A 110 0.97 8.10 1.11
C LEU A 110 -0.38 7.63 1.67
N CYS A 111 -0.77 6.38 1.40
CA CYS A 111 -2.00 5.83 1.94
C CYS A 111 -1.97 5.74 3.47
N CYS A 112 -0.85 5.29 4.05
CA CYS A 112 -0.70 5.22 5.51
C CYS A 112 -0.65 6.61 6.17
N ALA A 113 -0.03 7.60 5.51
CA ALA A 113 0.05 8.96 6.04
C ALA A 113 -1.32 9.63 6.23
N VAL A 114 -2.28 9.32 5.37
CA VAL A 114 -3.63 9.92 5.42
C VAL A 114 -4.66 8.99 6.06
N GLY A 115 -4.59 7.70 5.77
CA GLY A 115 -5.59 6.70 6.18
C GLY A 115 -5.22 5.89 7.42
N GLY A 116 -4.01 6.07 7.98
CA GLY A 116 -3.53 5.25 9.10
C GLY A 116 -3.24 3.80 8.70
N GLY A 117 -3.29 2.87 9.65
CA GLY A 117 -2.87 1.48 9.53
C GLY A 117 -3.84 0.55 8.82
N LEU A 118 -4.10 0.74 7.54
CA LEU A 118 -4.98 -0.12 6.73
C LEU A 118 -4.22 -1.37 6.23
N SER A 119 -4.06 -2.38 7.11
CA SER A 119 -3.16 -3.53 6.86
C SER A 119 -3.72 -4.53 5.83
N PHE A 120 -4.98 -4.92 5.92
CA PHE A 120 -5.54 -6.04 5.14
C PHE A 120 -6.01 -5.68 3.74
N VAL A 121 -6.42 -4.43 3.52
CA VAL A 121 -7.00 -3.98 2.23
C VAL A 121 -6.01 -4.19 1.08
N GLY A 122 -4.73 -3.85 1.31
CA GLY A 122 -3.67 -4.00 0.32
C GLY A 122 -3.37 -5.44 -0.11
N LEU A 123 -3.71 -6.42 0.71
CA LEU A 123 -3.54 -7.86 0.38
C LEU A 123 -4.79 -8.45 -0.26
N VAL A 124 -5.96 -8.14 0.26
CA VAL A 124 -7.23 -8.73 -0.16
C VAL A 124 -7.66 -8.22 -1.54
N CYS A 125 -7.55 -6.91 -1.79
CA CYS A 125 -8.02 -6.30 -3.02
C CYS A 125 -7.31 -6.82 -4.28
N PRO A 126 -5.98 -6.87 -4.37
CA PRO A 126 -5.31 -7.41 -5.55
C PRO A 126 -5.51 -8.92 -5.69
N HIS A 127 -5.73 -9.65 -4.59
CA HIS A 127 -6.02 -11.08 -4.65
C HIS A 127 -7.41 -11.33 -5.26
N LEU A 128 -8.42 -10.58 -4.86
CA LEU A 128 -9.77 -10.63 -5.44
C LEU A 128 -9.76 -10.17 -6.91
N ALA A 129 -9.09 -9.05 -7.20
CA ALA A 129 -8.96 -8.53 -8.55
C ALA A 129 -8.34 -9.55 -9.49
N ARG A 130 -7.29 -10.25 -9.04
CA ARG A 130 -6.63 -11.29 -9.86
C ARG A 130 -7.55 -12.46 -10.20
N ARG A 131 -8.51 -12.79 -9.34
CA ARG A 131 -9.51 -13.84 -9.62
C ARG A 131 -10.54 -13.41 -10.67
N ILE A 132 -10.82 -12.11 -10.77
CA ILE A 132 -11.82 -11.55 -11.68
C ILE A 132 -11.22 -11.23 -13.07
N VAL A 133 -10.09 -10.52 -13.10
CA VAL A 133 -9.49 -10.00 -14.34
C VAL A 133 -8.22 -10.74 -14.78
N GLY A 134 -7.78 -11.74 -13.99
CA GLY A 134 -6.57 -12.51 -14.30
C GLY A 134 -5.27 -11.81 -13.88
N ALA A 135 -4.15 -12.28 -14.47
CA ALA A 135 -2.79 -11.87 -14.05
C ALA A 135 -2.23 -10.66 -14.82
N ASN A 136 -3.00 -10.07 -15.75
CA ASN A 136 -2.54 -8.94 -16.55
C ASN A 136 -2.53 -7.64 -15.73
N PHE A 137 -1.36 -7.09 -15.44
CA PHE A 137 -1.23 -5.90 -14.60
C PHE A 137 -1.95 -4.66 -15.13
N ARG A 138 -2.15 -4.54 -16.43
CA ARG A 138 -2.89 -3.44 -17.03
C ARG A 138 -4.36 -3.39 -16.59
N GLN A 139 -4.97 -4.56 -16.40
CA GLN A 139 -6.34 -4.71 -15.93
C GLN A 139 -6.41 -4.88 -14.41
N LEU A 140 -5.40 -5.54 -13.84
CA LEU A 140 -5.33 -5.84 -12.42
C LEU A 140 -5.22 -4.56 -11.56
N LEU A 141 -4.42 -3.57 -11.96
CA LEU A 141 -4.25 -2.34 -11.22
C LEU A 141 -5.57 -1.55 -11.06
N PRO A 142 -6.29 -1.18 -12.15
CA PRO A 142 -7.55 -0.46 -12.01
C PRO A 142 -8.63 -1.29 -11.30
N ALA A 143 -8.69 -2.60 -11.54
CA ALA A 143 -9.62 -3.48 -10.83
C ALA A 143 -9.36 -3.52 -9.33
N SER A 144 -8.09 -3.57 -8.90
CA SER A 144 -7.72 -3.55 -7.49
C SER A 144 -8.11 -2.24 -6.82
N ILE A 145 -7.94 -1.10 -7.51
CA ILE A 145 -8.34 0.23 -7.00
C ILE A 145 -9.85 0.28 -6.80
N LEU A 146 -10.65 -0.18 -7.79
CA LEU A 146 -12.10 -0.20 -7.70
C LEU A 146 -12.60 -1.09 -6.55
N ILE A 147 -12.06 -2.30 -6.45
CA ILE A 147 -12.43 -3.24 -5.38
C ILE A 147 -12.06 -2.66 -4.01
N GLY A 148 -10.87 -2.03 -3.88
CA GLY A 148 -10.45 -1.36 -2.67
C GLY A 148 -11.39 -0.22 -2.27
N GLY A 149 -11.79 0.62 -3.22
CA GLY A 149 -12.75 1.70 -3.01
C GLY A 149 -14.12 1.19 -2.54
N ILE A 150 -14.64 0.15 -3.19
CA ILE A 150 -15.92 -0.48 -2.81
C ILE A 150 -15.83 -1.07 -1.40
N LEU A 151 -14.76 -1.79 -1.09
CA LEU A 151 -14.56 -2.44 0.21
C LEU A 151 -14.51 -1.41 1.33
N MET A 152 -13.79 -0.30 1.12
CA MET A 152 -13.72 0.81 2.08
C MET A 152 -15.07 1.51 2.25
N ALA A 153 -15.80 1.78 1.16
CA ALA A 153 -17.13 2.40 1.23
C ALA A 153 -18.13 1.51 1.98
N VAL A 154 -18.12 0.21 1.73
CA VAL A 154 -18.99 -0.75 2.44
C VAL A 154 -18.63 -0.80 3.93
N SER A 155 -17.34 -0.85 4.27
CA SER A 155 -16.88 -0.84 5.67
C SER A 155 -17.34 0.43 6.41
N ASP A 156 -17.25 1.60 5.79
CA ASP A 156 -17.69 2.87 6.36
C ASP A 156 -19.22 2.90 6.56
N MET A 157 -19.99 2.38 5.61
CA MET A 157 -21.45 2.28 5.73
C MET A 157 -21.87 1.36 6.88
N ILE A 158 -21.20 0.22 7.05
CA ILE A 158 -21.49 -0.73 8.14
C ILE A 158 -21.16 -0.06 9.48
N SER A 159 -20.00 0.56 9.62
CA SER A 159 -19.59 1.25 10.84
C SER A 159 -20.57 2.34 11.25
N LYS A 160 -21.02 3.16 10.30
CA LYS A 160 -22.04 4.21 10.55
C LYS A 160 -23.40 3.65 10.90
N SER A 161 -23.77 2.50 10.34
CA SER A 161 -25.03 1.83 10.66
C SER A 161 -25.05 1.31 12.10
N GLU A 162 -23.93 0.77 12.57
CA GLU A 162 -23.78 0.30 13.96
C GLU A 162 -23.78 1.47 14.96
N ALA A 163 -23.05 2.53 14.67
CA ALA A 163 -23.00 3.74 15.50
C ALA A 163 -24.37 4.44 15.65
N LYS A 164 -25.31 4.23 14.72
CA LYS A 164 -26.68 4.77 14.80
C LYS A 164 -27.62 3.88 15.61
N ARG A 165 -27.23 2.62 15.86
CA ARG A 165 -28.04 1.65 16.65
C ARG A 165 -27.66 1.61 18.13
N SER A 166 -26.51 2.12 18.50
CA SER A 166 -26.03 2.29 19.88
C SER A 166 -26.41 3.68 20.42
#